data_e9649b256b616c6c66de323ffbc39170
#
_entry.id   e9649b256b616c6c66de323ffbc39170
#
_cell.length_a   1.000
_cell.length_b   1.000
_cell.length_c   1.000
_cell.angle_alpha   90.00
_cell.angle_beta   90.00
_cell.angle_gamma   90.00
#
_symmetry.space_group_name_H-M   'P 1'
#
loop_
_entity.id
_entity.type
_entity.pdbx_description
1 polymer ?
#
loop_
_entity_poly.entity_id
_entity_poly.type
_entity_poly.pdbx_seq_one_letter_code
_entity_poly.pdbx_strand_id
1 'polypeptide(L)'
;MPWGLKSFQDARNLHFVTFSCYGRAPLLSSAHARAVFERTLEQTRQWYGFYISGYVVMPEHVHLLMSEPERKNLSVALQMLKQNMAQRLRSPEGGLLWLPRYYDFNVWSEAKRVEKLRYIHRNPVTRGLVQAPEDWAWSSFRHYLSGIEGVVEIESQWTARKREQMGVVVGIGSRNPNP
;
A
#
# COMPACT_ATOMS: atom_id res chain seq x y z
N MET A 1 3.33 0.60 -25.06
CA MET A 1 2.94 0.81 -23.65
C MET A 1 2.51 -0.52 -23.08
N PRO A 2 3.13 -0.99 -21.99
CA PRO A 2 2.69 -2.22 -21.34
C PRO A 2 1.26 -2.05 -20.81
N TRP A 3 0.42 -3.02 -21.05
CA TRP A 3 -1.01 -3.01 -20.71
C TRP A 3 -1.32 -2.78 -19.23
N GLY A 4 -0.39 -3.15 -18.33
CA GLY A 4 -0.54 -2.94 -16.88
C GLY A 4 -0.50 -1.47 -16.44
N LEU A 5 0.09 -0.60 -17.24
CA LEU A 5 0.09 0.85 -16.98
C LEU A 5 -1.23 1.51 -17.40
N LYS A 6 -1.99 0.92 -18.35
CA LYS A 6 -3.27 1.46 -18.77
C LYS A 6 -4.35 1.33 -17.69
N SER A 7 -4.41 0.23 -16.96
CA SER A 7 -5.37 0.08 -15.85
C SER A 7 -5.07 1.07 -14.72
N PHE A 8 -3.81 1.48 -14.59
CA PHE A 8 -3.37 2.47 -13.62
C PHE A 8 -3.69 3.91 -14.02
N GLN A 9 -3.58 4.22 -15.31
CA GLN A 9 -3.91 5.55 -15.85
C GLN A 9 -5.42 5.78 -15.93
N ASP A 10 -6.20 4.69 -16.07
CA ASP A 10 -7.66 4.75 -16.04
C ASP A 10 -8.24 4.77 -14.61
N ALA A 11 -7.49 4.31 -13.63
CA ALA A 11 -7.82 4.51 -12.22
C ALA A 11 -7.50 5.97 -11.84
N ARG A 12 -8.40 6.87 -12.16
CA ARG A 12 -8.29 8.34 -12.06
C ARG A 12 -7.96 8.88 -10.68
N ASN A 13 -7.86 8.02 -9.64
CA ASN A 13 -7.68 8.42 -8.26
C ASN A 13 -6.66 7.51 -7.57
N LEU A 14 -5.40 7.85 -7.77
CA LEU A 14 -4.30 7.30 -6.96
C LEU A 14 -4.07 8.24 -5.78
N HIS A 15 -4.00 7.67 -4.58
CA HIS A 15 -3.85 8.39 -3.33
C HIS A 15 -2.52 8.08 -2.68
N PHE A 16 -1.82 9.11 -2.24
CA PHE A 16 -0.74 8.99 -1.30
C PHE A 16 -1.28 9.24 0.10
N VAL A 17 -1.30 8.20 0.92
CA VAL A 17 -1.92 8.21 2.24
C VAL A 17 -0.85 8.06 3.32
N THR A 18 -0.97 8.86 4.37
CA THR A 18 -0.13 8.73 5.57
C THR A 18 -1.00 8.70 6.81
N PHE A 19 -0.77 7.73 7.68
CA PHE A 19 -1.37 7.70 9.01
C PHE A 19 -0.34 7.30 10.06
N SER A 20 -0.50 7.85 11.25
CA SER A 20 0.49 7.74 12.33
C SER A 20 -0.08 7.03 13.54
N CYS A 21 0.80 6.38 14.30
CA CYS A 21 0.47 5.83 15.60
C CYS A 21 0.06 6.93 16.58
N TYR A 22 -0.76 6.55 17.55
CA TYR A 22 -1.22 7.46 18.61
C TYR A 22 -0.03 8.09 19.34
N GLY A 23 -0.09 9.39 19.51
CA GLY A 23 1.00 10.17 20.12
C GLY A 23 2.31 10.15 19.32
N ARG A 24 2.29 9.66 18.09
CA ARG A 24 3.49 9.39 17.27
C ARG A 24 4.49 8.46 17.96
N ALA A 25 4.00 7.63 18.88
CA ALA A 25 4.81 6.63 19.55
C ALA A 25 5.20 5.50 18.57
N PRO A 26 6.38 4.87 18.75
CA PRO A 26 6.88 3.84 17.84
C PRO A 26 6.20 2.48 18.09
N LEU A 27 4.88 2.43 17.96
CA LEU A 27 4.07 1.24 18.25
C LEU A 27 4.21 0.13 17.19
N LEU A 28 4.83 0.43 16.05
CA LEU A 28 5.17 -0.52 14.99
C LEU A 28 6.68 -0.83 14.95
N SER A 29 7.40 -0.64 16.05
CA SER A 29 8.85 -0.82 16.07
C SER A 29 9.30 -2.28 16.05
N SER A 30 8.45 -3.23 16.43
CA SER A 30 8.79 -4.65 16.36
C SER A 30 8.59 -5.22 14.95
N ALA A 31 9.44 -6.18 14.57
CA ALA A 31 9.27 -6.95 13.33
C ALA A 31 7.90 -7.65 13.27
N HIS A 32 7.43 -8.15 14.40
CA HIS A 32 6.10 -8.77 14.51
C HIS A 32 4.98 -7.79 14.16
N ALA A 33 4.98 -6.59 14.74
CA ALA A 33 3.95 -5.59 14.48
C ALA A 33 3.89 -5.18 12.99
N ARG A 34 5.06 -4.98 12.37
CA ARG A 34 5.15 -4.67 10.94
C ARG A 34 4.68 -5.83 10.05
N ALA A 35 5.02 -7.07 10.40
CA ALA A 35 4.54 -8.24 9.68
C ALA A 35 3.02 -8.43 9.82
N VAL A 36 2.46 -8.15 10.99
CA VAL A 36 0.99 -8.14 11.20
C VAL A 36 0.34 -7.06 10.33
N PHE A 37 0.97 -5.89 10.22
CA PHE A 37 0.48 -4.83 9.35
C PHE A 37 0.40 -5.26 7.89
N GLU A 38 1.48 -5.82 7.33
CA GLU A 38 1.50 -6.27 5.93
C GLU A 38 0.40 -7.30 5.63
N ARG A 39 0.22 -8.28 6.50
CA ARG A 39 -0.88 -9.27 6.35
C ARG A 39 -2.26 -8.62 6.42
N THR A 40 -2.45 -7.68 7.33
CA THR A 40 -3.72 -6.98 7.47
C THR A 40 -3.99 -6.08 6.27
N LEU A 41 -2.96 -5.41 5.76
CA LEU A 41 -3.05 -4.59 4.55
C LEU A 41 -3.46 -5.43 3.34
N GLU A 42 -2.81 -6.58 3.12
CA GLU A 42 -3.13 -7.46 2.00
C GLU A 42 -4.57 -8.00 2.09
N GLN A 43 -5.02 -8.42 3.27
CA GLN A 43 -6.41 -8.85 3.46
C GLN A 43 -7.41 -7.73 3.19
N THR A 44 -7.11 -6.52 3.65
CA THR A 44 -7.96 -5.34 3.40
C THR A 44 -7.99 -4.99 1.92
N ARG A 45 -6.83 -5.04 1.24
CA ARG A 45 -6.70 -4.82 -0.19
C ARG A 45 -7.59 -5.76 -1.00
N GLN A 46 -7.53 -7.04 -0.71
CA GLN A 46 -8.34 -8.07 -1.38
C GLN A 46 -9.84 -7.88 -1.11
N TRP A 47 -10.20 -7.58 0.14
CA TRP A 47 -11.61 -7.41 0.51
C TRP A 47 -12.26 -6.19 -0.14
N TYR A 48 -11.57 -5.05 -0.15
CA TYR A 48 -12.10 -3.80 -0.70
C TYR A 48 -11.80 -3.60 -2.19
N GLY A 49 -10.92 -4.39 -2.79
CA GLY A 49 -10.58 -4.34 -4.20
C GLY A 49 -9.84 -3.06 -4.57
N PHE A 50 -8.66 -2.84 -4.02
CA PHE A 50 -7.79 -1.74 -4.42
C PHE A 50 -6.39 -2.24 -4.76
N TYR A 51 -5.65 -1.40 -5.49
CA TYR A 51 -4.26 -1.67 -5.84
C TYR A 51 -3.32 -0.87 -4.95
N ILE A 52 -2.17 -1.47 -4.64
CA ILE A 52 -1.07 -0.80 -3.94
C ILE A 52 0.09 -0.70 -4.89
N SER A 53 0.52 0.54 -5.19
CA SER A 53 1.74 0.81 -5.97
C SER A 53 2.98 0.87 -5.13
N GLY A 54 2.84 1.22 -3.86
CA GLY A 54 3.96 1.30 -2.95
C GLY A 54 3.51 1.47 -1.51
N TYR A 55 4.37 1.03 -0.61
CA TYR A 55 4.17 1.22 0.82
C TYR A 55 5.50 1.17 1.57
N VAL A 56 5.47 1.71 2.77
CA VAL A 56 6.49 1.51 3.80
C VAL A 56 5.85 1.55 5.18
N VAL A 57 6.23 0.61 6.03
CA VAL A 57 5.82 0.57 7.43
C VAL A 57 6.97 1.08 8.29
N MET A 58 6.83 2.28 8.80
CA MET A 58 7.80 2.91 9.71
C MET A 58 7.45 2.58 11.17
N PRO A 59 8.35 2.81 12.12
CA PRO A 59 8.05 2.53 13.53
C PRO A 59 6.83 3.26 14.09
N GLU A 60 6.56 4.48 13.63
CA GLU A 60 5.51 5.36 14.17
C GLU A 60 4.46 5.79 13.14
N HIS A 61 4.61 5.41 11.87
CA HIS A 61 3.66 5.76 10.81
C HIS A 61 3.75 4.83 9.61
N VAL A 62 2.81 4.98 8.69
CA VAL A 62 2.74 4.22 7.44
C VAL A 62 2.51 5.19 6.29
N HIS A 63 3.17 4.93 5.17
CA HIS A 63 2.84 5.54 3.88
C HIS A 63 2.32 4.48 2.93
N LEU A 64 1.23 4.80 2.24
CA LEU A 64 0.63 3.98 1.18
C LEU A 64 0.48 4.82 -0.09
N LEU A 65 0.76 4.21 -1.22
CA LEU A 65 0.39 4.71 -2.53
C LEU A 65 -0.61 3.71 -3.12
N MET A 66 -1.89 4.09 -3.15
CA MET A 66 -3.00 3.16 -3.40
C MET A 66 -4.08 3.75 -4.30
N SER A 67 -4.77 2.90 -5.03
CA SER A 67 -5.97 3.28 -5.77
C SER A 67 -7.18 3.42 -4.87
N GLU A 68 -8.27 4.00 -5.39
CA GLU A 68 -9.56 3.90 -4.73
C GLU A 68 -10.04 2.46 -4.66
N PRO A 69 -10.73 2.09 -3.57
CA PRO A 69 -11.38 0.79 -3.47
C PRO A 69 -12.55 0.65 -4.45
N GLU A 70 -12.75 -0.55 -4.98
CA GLU A 70 -13.95 -0.90 -5.75
C GLU A 70 -15.18 -1.03 -4.85
N ARG A 71 -14.96 -1.48 -3.61
CA ARG A 71 -16.01 -1.64 -2.59
C ARG A 71 -15.87 -0.55 -1.55
N LYS A 72 -16.99 0.14 -1.30
CA LYS A 72 -17.06 1.28 -0.38
C LYS A 72 -16.21 2.45 -0.89
N ASN A 73 -15.55 3.16 0.01
CA ASN A 73 -14.67 4.28 -0.31
C ASN A 73 -13.36 4.19 0.47
N LEU A 74 -12.42 5.07 0.13
CA LEU A 74 -11.09 5.13 0.74
C LEU A 74 -11.16 5.25 2.27
N SER A 75 -12.01 6.12 2.78
CA SER A 75 -12.15 6.36 4.21
C SER A 75 -12.58 5.10 4.97
N VAL A 76 -13.54 4.35 4.42
CA VAL A 76 -14.00 3.08 5.03
C VAL A 76 -12.90 2.01 4.98
N ALA A 77 -12.21 1.85 3.85
CA ALA A 77 -11.13 0.88 3.73
C ALA A 77 -10.00 1.16 4.72
N LEU A 78 -9.58 2.42 4.86
CA LEU A 78 -8.54 2.83 5.81
C LEU A 78 -9.00 2.69 7.26
N GLN A 79 -10.25 3.01 7.56
CA GLN A 79 -10.82 2.80 8.89
C GLN A 79 -10.78 1.33 9.28
N MET A 80 -11.18 0.43 8.38
CA MET A 80 -11.16 -1.01 8.63
C MET A 80 -9.75 -1.56 8.76
N LEU A 81 -8.81 -1.10 7.95
CA LEU A 81 -7.38 -1.44 8.09
C LEU A 81 -6.88 -1.08 9.49
N LYS A 82 -7.11 0.16 9.91
CA LYS A 82 -6.67 0.67 11.21
C LYS A 82 -7.34 -0.07 12.37
N GLN A 83 -8.62 -0.34 12.27
CA GLN A 83 -9.38 -1.05 13.29
C GLN A 83 -8.92 -2.50 13.45
N ASN A 84 -8.73 -3.23 12.33
CA ASN A 84 -8.25 -4.60 12.34
C ASN A 84 -6.83 -4.69 12.93
N MET A 85 -5.97 -3.73 12.62
CA MET A 85 -4.65 -3.63 13.22
C MET A 85 -4.70 -3.41 14.72
N ALA A 86 -5.53 -2.47 15.18
CA ALA A 86 -5.68 -2.18 16.60
C ALA A 86 -6.19 -3.40 17.39
N GLN A 87 -7.07 -4.19 16.79
CA GLN A 87 -7.54 -5.45 17.40
C GLN A 87 -6.44 -6.51 17.49
N ARG A 88 -5.63 -6.65 16.44
CA ARG A 88 -4.55 -7.66 16.35
C ARG A 88 -3.34 -7.35 17.20
N LEU A 89 -3.05 -6.07 17.40
CA LEU A 89 -1.94 -5.59 18.23
C LEU A 89 -2.42 -5.07 19.59
N ARG A 90 -3.57 -5.53 20.06
CA ARG A 90 -4.12 -5.09 21.35
C ARG A 90 -3.11 -5.29 22.47
N SER A 91 -2.72 -4.18 23.10
CA SER A 91 -1.93 -4.23 24.34
C SER A 91 -2.79 -4.73 25.49
N PRO A 92 -2.25 -5.57 26.39
CA PRO A 92 -2.94 -5.94 27.62
C PRO A 92 -3.31 -4.72 28.51
N GLU A 93 -2.55 -3.67 28.40
CA GLU A 93 -2.75 -2.41 29.14
C GLU A 93 -3.82 -1.50 28.48
N GLY A 94 -4.30 -1.86 27.30
CA GLY A 94 -5.20 -1.05 26.51
C GLY A 94 -4.46 0.10 25.80
N GLY A 95 -5.25 1.05 25.28
CA GLY A 95 -4.73 2.23 24.58
C GLY A 95 -5.07 2.24 23.10
N LEU A 96 -4.89 3.41 22.49
CA LEU A 96 -5.13 3.62 21.07
C LEU A 96 -3.87 3.31 20.26
N LEU A 97 -4.02 2.61 19.16
CA LEU A 97 -2.91 2.35 18.23
C LEU A 97 -2.67 3.53 17.30
N TRP A 98 -3.73 4.17 16.81
CA TRP A 98 -3.68 5.15 15.74
C TRP A 98 -4.20 6.51 16.14
N LEU A 99 -3.63 7.56 15.54
CA LEU A 99 -4.27 8.86 15.47
C LEU A 99 -5.56 8.76 14.64
N PRO A 100 -6.62 9.53 14.97
CA PRO A 100 -7.91 9.41 14.30
C PRO A 100 -7.86 9.75 12.81
N ARG A 101 -7.06 10.76 12.44
CA ARG A 101 -6.99 11.28 11.07
C ARG A 101 -5.86 10.63 10.27
N TYR A 102 -5.98 10.71 8.97
CA TYR A 102 -4.94 10.40 8.00
C TYR A 102 -4.75 11.56 7.04
N TYR A 103 -3.56 11.65 6.45
CA TYR A 103 -3.26 12.58 5.36
C TYR A 103 -3.55 11.87 4.04
N ASP A 104 -4.24 12.55 3.14
CA ASP A 104 -4.55 12.07 1.80
C ASP A 104 -4.15 13.13 0.77
N PHE A 105 -3.33 12.71 -0.18
CA PHE A 105 -2.90 13.53 -1.30
C PHE A 105 -3.27 12.83 -2.60
N ASN A 106 -4.10 13.46 -3.41
CA ASN A 106 -4.48 12.92 -4.71
C ASN A 106 -3.31 13.03 -5.70
N VAL A 107 -2.89 11.90 -6.24
CA VAL A 107 -1.76 11.79 -7.18
C VAL A 107 -2.31 11.77 -8.61
N TRP A 108 -2.24 12.91 -9.30
CA TRP A 108 -2.86 13.12 -10.61
C TRP A 108 -1.93 12.93 -11.81
N SER A 109 -0.65 12.70 -11.59
CA SER A 109 0.32 12.57 -12.68
C SER A 109 1.34 11.46 -12.43
N GLU A 110 1.91 10.94 -13.50
CA GLU A 110 2.99 9.96 -13.42
C GLU A 110 4.23 10.53 -12.70
N ALA A 111 4.56 11.79 -12.95
CA ALA A 111 5.67 12.46 -12.25
C ALA A 111 5.44 12.50 -10.73
N LYS A 112 4.22 12.79 -10.28
CA LYS A 112 3.84 12.76 -8.85
C LYS A 112 3.85 11.35 -8.29
N ARG A 113 3.42 10.35 -9.05
CA ARG A 113 3.51 8.94 -8.65
C ARG A 113 4.96 8.53 -8.39
N VAL A 114 5.86 8.83 -9.30
CA VAL A 114 7.29 8.53 -9.16
C VAL A 114 7.89 9.28 -7.96
N GLU A 115 7.56 10.54 -7.78
CA GLU A 115 7.99 11.36 -6.64
C GLU A 115 7.59 10.72 -5.30
N LYS A 116 6.31 10.34 -5.17
CA LYS A 116 5.78 9.71 -3.95
C LYS A 116 6.37 8.33 -3.71
N LEU A 117 6.55 7.54 -4.76
CA LEU A 117 7.18 6.24 -4.66
C LEU A 117 8.64 6.32 -4.18
N ARG A 118 9.40 7.27 -4.71
CA ARG A 118 10.77 7.56 -4.22
C ARG A 118 10.77 7.99 -2.76
N TYR A 119 9.86 8.86 -2.38
CA TYR A 119 9.70 9.29 -1.00
C TYR A 119 9.44 8.11 -0.05
N ILE A 120 8.51 7.24 -0.41
CA ILE A 120 8.19 6.01 0.32
C ILE A 120 9.44 5.15 0.51
N HIS A 121 10.16 4.87 -0.57
CA HIS A 121 11.31 3.97 -0.56
C HIS A 121 12.53 4.53 0.17
N ARG A 122 12.71 5.84 0.13
CA ARG A 122 13.83 6.51 0.81
C ARG A 122 13.58 6.82 2.28
N ASN A 123 12.34 6.74 2.73
CA ASN A 123 11.96 7.15 4.07
C ASN A 123 12.80 6.46 5.18
N PRO A 124 13.02 5.13 5.17
CA PRO A 124 13.85 4.49 6.19
C PRO A 124 15.30 4.97 6.22
N VAL A 125 15.89 5.26 5.06
CA VAL A 125 17.24 5.79 4.94
C VAL A 125 17.28 7.24 5.44
N THR A 126 16.35 8.06 5.01
CA THR A 126 16.25 9.49 5.42
C THR A 126 16.06 9.62 6.93
N ARG A 127 15.36 8.66 7.55
CA ARG A 127 15.15 8.61 9.01
C ARG A 127 16.29 7.93 9.76
N GLY A 128 17.34 7.51 9.08
CA GLY A 128 18.52 6.90 9.69
C GLY A 128 18.32 5.49 10.25
N LEU A 129 17.29 4.79 9.83
CA LEU A 129 16.99 3.44 10.30
C LEU A 129 17.83 2.37 9.63
N VAL A 130 18.19 2.59 8.36
CA VAL A 130 19.02 1.70 7.54
C VAL A 130 19.96 2.52 6.64
N GLN A 131 20.97 1.87 6.07
CA GLN A 131 21.94 2.49 5.16
C GLN A 131 21.40 2.56 3.72
N ALA A 132 20.67 1.53 3.29
CA ALA A 132 20.14 1.44 1.95
C ALA A 132 18.65 1.04 1.99
N PRO A 133 17.82 1.42 0.98
CA PRO A 133 16.40 1.10 0.97
C PRO A 133 16.09 -0.40 1.02
N GLU A 134 16.92 -1.23 0.40
CA GLU A 134 16.81 -2.69 0.39
C GLU A 134 16.98 -3.33 1.77
N ASP A 135 17.61 -2.64 2.71
CA ASP A 135 17.81 -3.13 4.07
C ASP A 135 16.52 -3.05 4.92
N TRP A 136 15.53 -2.30 4.45
CA TRP A 136 14.23 -2.19 5.12
C TRP A 136 13.22 -3.15 4.51
N ALA A 137 12.98 -4.29 5.18
CA ALA A 137 12.15 -5.38 4.66
C ALA A 137 10.66 -5.00 4.50
N TRP A 138 10.14 -4.08 5.31
CA TRP A 138 8.72 -3.70 5.36
C TRP A 138 8.41 -2.51 4.44
N SER A 139 8.73 -2.70 3.18
CA SER A 139 8.59 -1.72 2.11
C SER A 139 8.42 -2.43 0.77
N SER A 140 7.80 -1.77 -0.18
CA SER A 140 7.71 -2.23 -1.56
C SER A 140 9.01 -2.12 -2.36
N PHE A 141 10.09 -1.58 -1.77
CA PHE A 141 11.34 -1.34 -2.51
C PHE A 141 11.94 -2.59 -3.14
N ARG A 142 12.02 -3.70 -2.39
CA ARG A 142 12.61 -4.95 -2.87
C ARG A 142 11.86 -5.53 -4.08
N HIS A 143 10.56 -5.34 -4.14
CA HIS A 143 9.75 -5.71 -5.30
C HIS A 143 10.17 -4.91 -6.54
N TYR A 144 10.35 -3.61 -6.42
CA TYR A 144 10.81 -2.76 -7.52
C TYR A 144 12.23 -3.06 -7.96
N LEU A 145 13.10 -3.41 -7.02
CA LEU A 145 14.49 -3.75 -7.30
C LEU A 145 14.65 -5.05 -8.11
N SER A 146 13.89 -6.09 -7.77
CA SER A 146 14.14 -7.45 -8.29
C SER A 146 12.89 -8.21 -8.75
N GLY A 147 11.71 -7.63 -8.64
CA GLY A 147 10.45 -8.32 -8.95
C GLY A 147 10.02 -9.37 -7.90
N ILE A 148 10.69 -9.41 -6.75
CA ILE A 148 10.36 -10.34 -5.67
C ILE A 148 8.93 -10.12 -5.18
N GLU A 149 8.17 -11.18 -5.01
CA GLU A 149 6.84 -11.11 -4.42
C GLU A 149 6.94 -11.13 -2.90
N GLY A 150 6.25 -10.20 -2.25
CA GLY A 150 6.11 -10.15 -0.81
C GLY A 150 4.70 -10.50 -0.35
N VAL A 151 4.43 -10.21 0.93
CA VAL A 151 3.12 -10.43 1.53
C VAL A 151 2.04 -9.56 0.88
N VAL A 152 2.38 -8.32 0.54
CA VAL A 152 1.49 -7.35 -0.10
C VAL A 152 1.70 -7.38 -1.61
N GLU A 153 0.65 -7.63 -2.38
CA GLU A 153 0.73 -7.55 -3.84
C GLU A 153 0.92 -6.10 -4.28
N ILE A 154 1.98 -5.87 -5.06
CA ILE A 154 2.31 -4.55 -5.59
C ILE A 154 1.91 -4.46 -7.05
N GLU A 155 1.14 -3.44 -7.41
CA GLU A 155 0.82 -3.11 -8.79
C GLU A 155 2.03 -2.40 -9.41
N SER A 156 2.73 -3.11 -10.29
CA SER A 156 3.97 -2.68 -10.92
C SER A 156 4.13 -3.29 -12.30
N GLN A 157 5.17 -2.88 -13.02
CA GLN A 157 5.54 -3.50 -14.29
C GLN A 157 5.88 -5.00 -14.15
N TRP A 158 6.44 -5.41 -13.03
CA TRP A 158 6.73 -6.82 -12.76
C TRP A 158 5.46 -7.64 -12.67
N THR A 159 4.49 -7.15 -11.91
CA THR A 159 3.19 -7.82 -11.73
C THR A 159 2.41 -7.86 -13.05
N ALA A 160 2.43 -6.78 -13.83
CA ALA A 160 1.79 -6.73 -15.14
C ALA A 160 2.39 -7.76 -16.11
N ARG A 161 3.71 -7.84 -16.20
CA ARG A 161 4.41 -8.83 -17.03
C ARG A 161 4.09 -10.26 -16.62
N LYS A 162 4.03 -10.52 -15.31
CA LYS A 162 3.66 -11.84 -14.80
C LYS A 162 2.25 -12.24 -15.22
N ARG A 163 1.28 -11.33 -15.10
CA ARG A 163 -0.10 -11.57 -15.54
C ARG A 163 -0.18 -11.85 -17.03
N GLU A 164 0.55 -11.10 -17.87
CA GLU A 164 0.64 -11.34 -19.30
C GLU A 164 1.18 -12.74 -19.62
N GLN A 165 2.27 -13.16 -18.96
CA GLN A 165 2.87 -14.48 -19.15
C GLN A 165 1.96 -15.62 -18.71
N MET A 166 1.10 -15.40 -17.72
CA MET A 166 0.13 -16.38 -17.23
C MET A 166 -1.16 -16.41 -18.05
N GLY A 167 -1.29 -15.56 -19.10
CA GLY A 167 -2.51 -15.45 -19.89
C GLY A 167 -3.71 -14.88 -19.11
N VAL A 168 -3.48 -14.28 -17.98
CA VAL A 168 -4.49 -13.58 -17.19
C VAL A 168 -4.71 -12.21 -17.83
N VAL A 169 -5.59 -12.16 -18.82
CA VAL A 169 -6.13 -10.90 -19.31
C VAL A 169 -6.98 -10.36 -18.17
N VAL A 170 -6.57 -9.25 -17.57
CA VAL A 170 -7.44 -8.48 -16.68
C VAL A 170 -8.61 -8.03 -17.54
N GLY A 171 -9.75 -8.71 -17.41
CA GLY A 171 -10.92 -8.45 -18.22
C GLY A 171 -11.41 -7.03 -17.99
N ILE A 172 -11.27 -6.22 -19.03
CA ILE A 172 -12.20 -5.12 -19.24
C ILE A 172 -13.56 -5.81 -19.36
N GLY A 173 -14.44 -5.55 -18.41
CA GLY A 173 -15.78 -6.11 -18.42
C GLY A 173 -16.38 -5.95 -19.81
N SER A 174 -16.61 -7.06 -20.48
CA SER A 174 -17.36 -7.11 -21.71
C SER A 174 -18.77 -6.64 -21.37
N ARG A 175 -19.06 -5.38 -21.66
CA ARG A 175 -20.43 -4.96 -21.85
C ARG A 175 -20.92 -5.73 -23.08
N ASN A 176 -21.68 -6.76 -22.81
CA ASN A 176 -22.43 -7.44 -23.82
C ASN A 176 -23.41 -6.43 -24.44
N PRO A 177 -23.34 -6.13 -25.75
CA PRO A 177 -24.41 -5.42 -26.37
C PRO A 177 -25.50 -6.47 -26.62
N ASN A 178 -26.54 -6.40 -25.83
CA ASN A 178 -27.72 -7.17 -26.09
C ASN A 178 -28.55 -6.50 -27.21
N PRO A 179 -29.17 -7.26 -28.14
CA PRO A 179 -29.84 -6.80 -29.32
C PRO A 179 -31.07 -5.97 -29.06
#